data_91234664885cade8c515c11e3efe4a13
#
_entry.id   91234664885cade8c515c11e3efe4a13
#
_cell.length_a   1.000
_cell.length_b   1.000
_cell.length_c   1.000
_cell.angle_alpha   90.00
_cell.angle_beta   90.00
_cell.angle_gamma   90.00
#
_symmetry.space_group_name_H-M   'P 1'
#
loop_
_entity.id
_entity.type
_entity.pdbx_description
1 polymer ?
#
loop_
_entity_poly.entity_id
_entity_poly.type
_entity_poly.pdbx_seq_one_letter_code
_entity_poly.pdbx_strand_id
1 'polypeptide(L)'
;QPVDHGRGRTVMAHVPSKPGVGRRRCVQGIAAAGAAPTLAPAGACARTSSSVLSGTDFKLELATMPFNITGWTRTATAINGQMPGPTLRMREGDTVTLSVTNRLPFTSSIHWHGLRIPSDMDGVPGFSYAGIASGQTFVYRFALRQSGTYWYHAHGPEEQTGVYGSLVI
;
A
#
# COMPACT_ATOMS: atom_id res chain seq x y z
N GLN A 1 -56.44 15.95 21.14
CA GLN A 1 -55.52 17.03 20.66
C GLN A 1 -54.42 16.35 19.88
N PRO A 2 -54.20 16.68 18.57
CA PRO A 2 -53.15 16.11 17.76
C PRO A 2 -51.85 16.91 17.97
N VAL A 3 -50.75 16.18 18.12
CA VAL A 3 -49.37 16.71 18.24
C VAL A 3 -48.82 16.95 16.84
N ASP A 4 -48.49 18.21 16.56
CA ASP A 4 -47.87 18.68 15.32
C ASP A 4 -46.40 18.27 15.26
N HIS A 5 -46.03 17.45 14.26
CA HIS A 5 -44.65 17.10 13.96
C HIS A 5 -44.07 18.08 12.93
N GLY A 6 -43.48 19.17 13.44
CA GLY A 6 -42.73 20.12 12.63
C GLY A 6 -41.61 19.44 11.82
N ARG A 7 -41.75 19.48 10.50
CA ARG A 7 -40.70 19.04 9.53
C ARG A 7 -39.59 20.10 9.47
N GLY A 8 -38.49 19.83 10.17
CA GLY A 8 -37.25 20.59 9.99
C GLY A 8 -36.69 20.43 8.60
N ARG A 9 -36.74 21.48 7.78
CA ARG A 9 -36.05 21.56 6.50
C ARG A 9 -34.57 21.76 6.77
N THR A 10 -33.77 20.71 6.53
CA THR A 10 -32.31 20.83 6.49
C THR A 10 -31.89 21.54 5.18
N VAL A 11 -31.43 22.78 5.32
CA VAL A 11 -30.84 23.53 4.22
C VAL A 11 -29.42 23.02 4.02
N MET A 12 -29.20 22.27 2.95
CA MET A 12 -27.84 21.91 2.54
C MET A 12 -27.11 23.17 2.06
N ALA A 13 -26.05 23.55 2.78
CA ALA A 13 -25.13 24.59 2.36
C ALA A 13 -24.40 24.15 1.09
N HIS A 14 -24.54 24.93 0.03
CA HIS A 14 -23.85 24.76 -1.23
C HIS A 14 -22.36 25.09 -1.05
N VAL A 15 -21.49 24.09 -1.13
CA VAL A 15 -20.02 24.25 -1.14
C VAL A 15 -19.61 24.58 -2.59
N PRO A 16 -19.02 25.75 -2.84
CA PRO A 16 -18.58 26.08 -4.20
C PRO A 16 -17.39 25.19 -4.61
N SER A 17 -17.50 24.51 -5.73
CA SER A 17 -16.45 23.71 -6.34
C SER A 17 -15.33 24.63 -6.84
N LYS A 18 -14.10 24.37 -6.40
CA LYS A 18 -12.89 25.02 -6.93
C LYS A 18 -12.69 24.62 -8.40
N PRO A 19 -12.30 25.56 -9.29
CA PRO A 19 -12.07 25.23 -10.68
C PRO A 19 -10.91 24.24 -10.81
N GLY A 20 -11.15 23.15 -11.53
CA GLY A 20 -10.17 22.11 -11.80
C GLY A 20 -9.01 22.66 -12.64
N VAL A 21 -7.79 22.46 -12.17
CA VAL A 21 -6.57 22.75 -12.95
C VAL A 21 -6.50 21.75 -14.09
N GLY A 22 -6.80 22.22 -15.31
CA GLY A 22 -6.82 21.39 -16.51
C GLY A 22 -5.44 20.82 -16.84
N ARG A 23 -5.40 19.51 -17.09
CA ARG A 23 -4.22 18.72 -17.48
C ARG A 23 -3.61 19.05 -18.86
N ARG A 24 -3.88 20.21 -19.45
CA ARG A 24 -3.50 20.52 -20.84
C ARG A 24 -2.58 21.73 -21.02
N ARG A 25 -1.69 22.05 -20.07
CA ARG A 25 -0.72 23.15 -20.25
C ARG A 25 0.74 22.74 -20.03
N CYS A 26 1.17 21.62 -20.56
CA CYS A 26 2.57 21.23 -20.57
C CYS A 26 3.21 21.09 -21.96
N VAL A 27 2.57 21.60 -23.00
CA VAL A 27 3.19 21.61 -24.35
C VAL A 27 2.88 22.94 -25.01
N GLN A 28 3.71 23.96 -24.86
CA GLN A 28 3.99 25.04 -25.81
C GLN A 28 4.95 26.05 -25.18
N GLY A 29 6.15 26.12 -25.71
CA GLY A 29 7.14 27.10 -25.32
C GLY A 29 8.56 26.73 -25.72
N ILE A 30 8.80 26.55 -27.02
CA ILE A 30 10.16 26.55 -27.55
C ILE A 30 10.22 27.66 -28.58
N ALA A 31 10.94 28.73 -28.25
CA ALA A 31 11.83 29.49 -29.11
C ALA A 31 12.22 30.84 -28.47
N ALA A 32 13.40 30.92 -27.89
CA ALA A 32 14.26 32.11 -27.93
C ALA A 32 15.66 31.72 -27.43
N ALA A 33 16.64 31.95 -28.28
CA ALA A 33 18.06 31.69 -28.05
C ALA A 33 18.65 32.71 -27.07
N GLY A 34 19.61 32.23 -26.23
CA GLY A 34 20.57 33.13 -25.57
C GLY A 34 20.68 32.93 -24.05
N ALA A 35 21.85 32.50 -23.61
CA ALA A 35 22.34 32.31 -22.23
C ALA A 35 21.96 30.97 -21.57
N ALA A 36 22.96 30.11 -21.43
CA ALA A 36 22.85 28.84 -20.72
C ALA A 36 22.72 29.08 -19.20
N PRO A 37 21.57 28.82 -18.60
CA PRO A 37 21.53 28.57 -17.18
C PRO A 37 21.88 27.10 -16.99
N THR A 38 22.81 26.81 -16.10
CA THR A 38 23.05 25.48 -15.55
C THR A 38 21.73 24.95 -14.99
N LEU A 39 21.02 24.12 -15.77
CA LEU A 39 19.85 23.40 -15.32
C LEU A 39 20.30 22.42 -14.24
N ALA A 40 20.05 22.76 -12.97
CA ALA A 40 20.00 21.77 -11.92
C ALA A 40 19.05 20.66 -12.38
N PRO A 41 19.43 19.38 -12.22
CA PRO A 41 18.55 18.30 -12.62
C PRO A 41 17.24 18.45 -11.82
N ALA A 42 16.14 18.72 -12.53
CA ALA A 42 14.81 18.63 -11.97
C ALA A 42 14.72 17.22 -11.39
N GLY A 43 14.52 17.13 -10.06
CA GLY A 43 14.45 15.86 -9.36
C GLY A 43 13.46 14.95 -10.08
N ALA A 44 13.99 13.92 -10.69
CA ALA A 44 13.17 12.89 -11.30
C ALA A 44 12.29 12.35 -10.18
N CYS A 45 11.00 12.61 -10.27
CA CYS A 45 10.01 11.92 -9.44
C CYS A 45 10.16 10.44 -9.78
N ALA A 46 10.89 9.72 -8.94
CA ALA A 46 11.06 8.29 -9.11
C ALA A 46 9.66 7.67 -9.03
N ARG A 47 9.13 7.28 -10.19
CA ARG A 47 7.95 6.41 -10.24
C ARG A 47 8.40 5.09 -9.66
N THR A 48 8.11 4.84 -8.39
CA THR A 48 8.17 3.50 -7.83
C THR A 48 7.08 2.69 -8.53
N SER A 49 7.43 2.07 -9.66
CA SER A 49 6.56 1.05 -10.24
C SER A 49 6.56 -0.11 -9.26
N SER A 50 5.41 -0.41 -8.67
CA SER A 50 5.25 -1.61 -7.86
C SER A 50 5.67 -2.82 -8.69
N SER A 51 6.64 -3.58 -8.23
CA SER A 51 7.07 -4.82 -8.91
C SER A 51 5.98 -5.87 -8.77
N VAL A 52 5.91 -6.77 -9.75
CA VAL A 52 5.02 -7.95 -9.71
C VAL A 52 5.89 -9.16 -9.43
N LEU A 53 5.57 -9.89 -8.37
CA LEU A 53 6.16 -11.19 -8.06
C LEU A 53 5.14 -12.27 -8.41
N SER A 54 5.58 -13.30 -9.14
CA SER A 54 4.69 -14.39 -9.58
C SER A 54 5.27 -15.74 -9.21
N GLY A 55 4.41 -16.71 -8.88
CA GLY A 55 4.81 -18.08 -8.57
C GLY A 55 4.19 -18.60 -7.28
N THR A 56 4.90 -19.52 -6.63
CA THR A 56 4.45 -20.19 -5.39
C THR A 56 5.34 -19.90 -4.19
N ASP A 57 6.55 -19.36 -4.42
CA ASP A 57 7.52 -19.08 -3.36
C ASP A 57 7.87 -17.59 -3.37
N PHE A 58 7.59 -16.90 -2.26
CA PHE A 58 7.78 -15.47 -2.14
C PHE A 58 8.67 -15.14 -0.95
N LYS A 59 9.54 -14.15 -1.12
CA LYS A 59 10.34 -13.58 -0.03
C LYS A 59 9.96 -12.11 0.11
N LEU A 60 9.45 -11.77 1.28
CA LEU A 60 9.05 -10.41 1.63
C LEU A 60 9.90 -9.93 2.80
N GLU A 61 10.39 -8.71 2.72
CA GLU A 61 11.13 -8.06 3.78
C GLU A 61 10.41 -6.77 4.19
N LEU A 62 10.08 -6.66 5.46
CA LEU A 62 9.50 -5.46 6.06
C LEU A 62 10.64 -4.60 6.59
N ALA A 63 10.79 -3.37 6.10
CA ALA A 63 11.85 -2.47 6.53
C ALA A 63 11.37 -1.02 6.48
N THR A 64 12.16 -0.10 7.03
CA THR A 64 11.96 1.33 6.86
C THR A 64 12.66 1.83 5.61
N MET A 65 12.08 2.85 4.96
CA MET A 65 12.71 3.55 3.84
C MET A 65 12.42 5.05 3.91
N PRO A 66 13.31 5.91 3.36
CA PRO A 66 12.98 7.30 3.12
C PRO A 66 11.95 7.40 1.98
N PHE A 67 10.91 8.19 2.19
CA PHE A 67 9.83 8.37 1.22
C PHE A 67 9.38 9.82 1.14
N ASN A 68 9.15 10.32 -0.06
CA ASN A 68 8.77 11.72 -0.31
C ASN A 68 7.54 11.77 -1.23
N ILE A 69 6.40 12.24 -0.69
CA ILE A 69 5.16 12.45 -1.46
C ILE A 69 4.89 13.94 -1.66
N THR A 70 5.21 14.76 -0.65
CA THR A 70 4.78 16.17 -0.57
C THR A 70 5.91 17.18 -0.68
N GLY A 71 7.10 16.75 -1.12
CA GLY A 71 8.32 17.58 -1.16
C GLY A 71 9.21 17.42 0.09
N TRP A 72 8.73 16.75 1.15
CA TRP A 72 9.49 16.49 2.37
C TRP A 72 9.73 15.00 2.54
N THR A 73 10.99 14.62 2.75
CA THR A 73 11.34 13.22 3.03
C THR A 73 10.91 12.84 4.45
N ARG A 74 10.19 11.74 4.58
CA ARG A 74 9.78 11.13 5.83
C ARG A 74 10.21 9.67 5.85
N THR A 75 10.25 9.06 7.03
CA THR A 75 10.43 7.61 7.15
C THR A 75 9.09 6.94 6.95
N ALA A 76 9.03 6.02 5.98
CA ALA A 76 7.91 5.13 5.77
C ALA A 76 8.32 3.69 6.08
N THR A 77 7.36 2.80 6.29
CA THR A 77 7.58 1.37 6.23
C THR A 77 7.37 0.88 4.79
N ALA A 78 8.01 -0.21 4.44
CA ALA A 78 8.02 -0.71 3.07
C ALA A 78 8.10 -2.23 3.04
N ILE A 79 7.69 -2.82 1.93
CA ILE A 79 7.88 -4.24 1.63
C ILE A 79 8.80 -4.35 0.42
N ASN A 80 9.95 -5.03 0.59
CA ASN A 80 10.98 -5.16 -0.44
C ASN A 80 11.43 -3.78 -0.97
N GLY A 81 11.56 -2.79 -0.07
CA GLY A 81 12.03 -1.44 -0.40
C GLY A 81 11.09 -0.62 -1.27
N GLN A 82 9.81 -0.94 -1.32
CA GLN A 82 8.80 -0.20 -2.07
C GLN A 82 7.51 -0.01 -1.29
N MET A 83 6.76 1.04 -1.63
CA MET A 83 5.45 1.35 -1.08
C MET A 83 4.55 1.92 -2.20
N PRO A 84 3.40 1.30 -2.51
CA PRO A 84 2.96 0.00 -1.98
C PRO A 84 3.96 -1.12 -2.23
N GLY A 85 3.88 -2.19 -1.43
CA GLY A 85 4.65 -3.41 -1.63
C GLY A 85 4.37 -4.08 -2.99
N PRO A 86 5.13 -5.12 -3.37
CA PRO A 86 4.97 -5.79 -4.66
C PRO A 86 3.57 -6.38 -4.82
N THR A 87 3.06 -6.37 -6.04
CA THR A 87 1.86 -7.15 -6.37
C THR A 87 2.23 -8.63 -6.39
N LEU A 88 1.58 -9.43 -5.55
CA LEU A 88 1.76 -10.88 -5.53
C LEU A 88 0.77 -11.52 -6.50
N ARG A 89 1.28 -12.24 -7.49
CA ARG A 89 0.46 -12.92 -8.48
C ARG A 89 0.61 -14.42 -8.33
N MET A 90 -0.50 -15.09 -8.04
CA MET A 90 -0.59 -16.50 -7.70
C MET A 90 -1.64 -17.17 -8.59
N ARG A 91 -1.81 -18.49 -8.45
CA ARG A 91 -2.82 -19.26 -9.15
C ARG A 91 -3.69 -20.01 -8.16
N GLU A 92 -5.00 -20.01 -8.38
CA GLU A 92 -5.94 -20.86 -7.64
C GLU A 92 -5.55 -22.34 -7.78
N GLY A 93 -5.64 -23.07 -6.68
CA GLY A 93 -5.24 -24.48 -6.58
C GLY A 93 -3.80 -24.71 -6.15
N ASP A 94 -2.92 -23.71 -6.28
CA ASP A 94 -1.53 -23.83 -5.83
C ASP A 94 -1.43 -23.80 -4.30
N THR A 95 -0.38 -24.40 -3.76
CA THR A 95 0.07 -24.18 -2.39
C THR A 95 1.23 -23.19 -2.44
N VAL A 96 1.09 -22.09 -1.73
CA VAL A 96 2.10 -21.03 -1.70
C VAL A 96 2.89 -21.03 -0.40
N THR A 97 4.14 -20.57 -0.49
CA THR A 97 5.03 -20.36 0.64
C THR A 97 5.50 -18.91 0.61
N LEU A 98 5.23 -18.16 1.69
CA LEU A 98 5.62 -16.76 1.80
C LEU A 98 6.51 -16.59 3.04
N SER A 99 7.80 -16.39 2.83
CA SER A 99 8.76 -16.09 3.90
C SER A 99 8.81 -14.61 4.13
N VAL A 100 8.31 -14.15 5.28
CA VAL A 100 8.26 -12.73 5.67
C VAL A 100 9.29 -12.45 6.74
N THR A 101 10.31 -11.66 6.40
CA THR A 101 11.36 -11.23 7.34
C THR A 101 11.04 -9.82 7.85
N ASN A 102 10.99 -9.65 9.16
CA ASN A 102 10.76 -8.36 9.78
C ASN A 102 12.09 -7.68 10.15
N ARG A 103 12.44 -6.57 9.48
CA ARG A 103 13.58 -5.69 9.79
C ARG A 103 13.16 -4.42 10.53
N LEU A 104 11.87 -4.27 10.82
CA LEU A 104 11.40 -3.14 11.63
C LEU A 104 11.87 -3.29 13.07
N PRO A 105 12.03 -2.21 13.84
CA PRO A 105 12.50 -2.27 15.24
C PRO A 105 11.43 -2.73 16.24
N PHE A 106 10.28 -3.18 15.75
CA PHE A 106 9.14 -3.65 16.54
C PHE A 106 8.51 -4.89 15.89
N THR A 107 7.67 -5.61 16.63
CA THR A 107 6.90 -6.76 16.11
C THR A 107 5.91 -6.28 15.05
N SER A 108 5.86 -6.97 13.92
CA SER A 108 4.95 -6.70 12.81
C SER A 108 4.26 -7.98 12.34
N SER A 109 3.49 -7.89 11.26
CA SER A 109 2.72 -9.02 10.72
C SER A 109 2.39 -8.80 9.25
N ILE A 110 1.92 -9.86 8.59
CA ILE A 110 1.20 -9.75 7.31
C ILE A 110 -0.09 -10.55 7.43
N HIS A 111 -1.20 -9.87 7.27
CA HIS A 111 -2.54 -10.45 7.11
C HIS A 111 -2.90 -10.53 5.62
N TRP A 112 -3.52 -11.64 5.23
CA TRP A 112 -3.94 -11.93 3.85
C TRP A 112 -5.43 -11.61 3.70
N HIS A 113 -5.75 -10.34 3.53
CA HIS A 113 -7.12 -9.83 3.63
C HIS A 113 -8.06 -10.45 2.59
N GLY A 114 -9.10 -11.10 3.08
CA GLY A 114 -10.14 -11.74 2.28
C GLY A 114 -9.83 -13.16 1.81
N LEU A 115 -8.67 -13.72 2.17
CA LEU A 115 -8.36 -15.12 1.86
C LEU A 115 -8.98 -16.07 2.89
N ARG A 116 -9.49 -17.20 2.40
CA ARG A 116 -9.97 -18.33 3.23
C ARG A 116 -8.83 -19.32 3.42
N ILE A 117 -8.08 -19.15 4.49
CA ILE A 117 -6.87 -19.89 4.83
C ILE A 117 -6.94 -20.40 6.28
N PRO A 118 -6.07 -21.33 6.70
CA PRO A 118 -5.98 -21.74 8.10
C PRO A 118 -5.71 -20.57 9.04
N SER A 119 -6.32 -20.55 10.22
CA SER A 119 -6.26 -19.44 11.16
C SER A 119 -4.85 -19.13 11.65
N ASP A 120 -3.99 -20.14 11.78
CA ASP A 120 -2.57 -20.00 12.15
C ASP A 120 -1.72 -19.35 11.03
N MET A 121 -2.27 -19.25 9.83
CA MET A 121 -1.67 -18.59 8.66
C MET A 121 -2.34 -17.24 8.32
N ASP A 122 -3.36 -16.83 9.07
CA ASP A 122 -4.13 -15.61 8.81
C ASP A 122 -3.37 -14.31 9.09
N GLY A 123 -2.39 -14.37 9.98
CA GLY A 123 -1.44 -13.28 10.20
C GLY A 123 -1.93 -12.15 11.12
N VAL A 124 -2.92 -12.40 11.97
CA VAL A 124 -3.42 -11.43 12.97
C VAL A 124 -2.74 -11.66 14.31
N PRO A 125 -1.84 -10.76 14.76
CA PRO A 125 -1.12 -10.91 16.02
C PRO A 125 -2.06 -10.91 17.23
N GLY A 126 -1.76 -11.76 18.20
CA GLY A 126 -2.57 -11.91 19.41
C GLY A 126 -3.86 -12.73 19.22
N PHE A 127 -4.21 -13.06 17.98
CA PHE A 127 -5.33 -13.93 17.65
C PHE A 127 -4.87 -15.26 17.07
N SER A 128 -4.14 -15.24 15.96
CA SER A 128 -3.71 -16.45 15.26
C SER A 128 -2.24 -16.81 15.54
N TYR A 129 -1.42 -15.85 15.90
CA TYR A 129 0.00 -16.03 16.24
C TYR A 129 0.55 -14.81 17.00
N ALA A 130 1.81 -14.87 17.45
CA ALA A 130 2.43 -13.80 18.24
C ALA A 130 2.91 -12.58 17.41
N GLY A 131 2.84 -12.67 16.09
CA GLY A 131 3.48 -11.72 15.18
C GLY A 131 4.93 -12.11 14.87
N ILE A 132 5.58 -11.30 14.04
CA ILE A 132 6.97 -11.50 13.61
C ILE A 132 7.83 -10.50 14.37
N ALA A 133 8.63 -10.98 15.34
CA ALA A 133 9.52 -10.12 16.10
C ALA A 133 10.61 -9.50 15.20
N SER A 134 11.20 -8.39 15.65
CA SER A 134 12.31 -7.74 14.94
C SER A 134 13.45 -8.72 14.67
N GLY A 135 13.94 -8.77 13.43
CA GLY A 135 14.99 -9.68 12.97
C GLY A 135 14.53 -11.11 12.66
N GLN A 136 13.29 -11.47 12.94
CA GLN A 136 12.76 -12.81 12.72
C GLN A 136 12.11 -12.95 11.33
N THR A 137 11.98 -14.22 10.91
CA THR A 137 11.25 -14.62 9.71
C THR A 137 10.12 -15.57 10.10
N PHE A 138 8.92 -15.29 9.61
CA PHE A 138 7.79 -16.22 9.68
C PHE A 138 7.48 -16.77 8.29
N VAL A 139 7.15 -18.06 8.21
CA VAL A 139 6.84 -18.73 6.95
C VAL A 139 5.35 -19.08 6.92
N TYR A 140 4.61 -18.34 6.12
CA TYR A 140 3.23 -18.67 5.79
C TYR A 140 3.20 -19.75 4.73
N ARG A 141 2.38 -20.78 4.90
CA ARG A 141 2.19 -21.83 3.90
C ARG A 141 0.75 -22.29 3.88
N PHE A 142 0.06 -22.05 2.75
CA PHE A 142 -1.35 -22.39 2.61
C PHE A 142 -1.74 -22.65 1.15
N ALA A 143 -2.83 -23.40 0.96
CA ALA A 143 -3.43 -23.65 -0.35
C ALA A 143 -4.40 -22.54 -0.72
N LEU A 144 -4.35 -22.09 -1.96
CA LEU A 144 -5.25 -21.09 -2.53
C LEU A 144 -6.52 -21.76 -3.04
N ARG A 145 -7.66 -21.48 -2.40
CA ARG A 145 -8.96 -22.10 -2.70
C ARG A 145 -9.97 -21.13 -3.29
N GLN A 146 -9.48 -20.01 -3.82
CA GLN A 146 -10.32 -18.95 -4.38
C GLN A 146 -9.50 -18.12 -5.35
N SER A 147 -10.15 -17.53 -6.35
CA SER A 147 -9.59 -16.56 -7.27
C SER A 147 -10.16 -15.16 -7.02
N GLY A 148 -9.46 -14.14 -7.49
CA GLY A 148 -9.90 -12.75 -7.35
C GLY A 148 -8.75 -11.76 -7.14
N THR A 149 -9.12 -10.54 -6.77
CA THR A 149 -8.18 -9.47 -6.42
C THR A 149 -8.37 -9.14 -4.95
N TYR A 150 -7.30 -9.22 -4.22
CA TYR A 150 -7.22 -9.05 -2.77
C TYR A 150 -6.08 -8.09 -2.44
N TRP A 151 -5.81 -7.91 -1.17
CA TRP A 151 -4.64 -7.19 -0.69
C TRP A 151 -4.04 -7.89 0.54
N TYR A 152 -2.82 -7.57 0.85
CA TYR A 152 -2.15 -8.00 2.04
C TYR A 152 -1.59 -6.79 2.77
N HIS A 153 -1.58 -6.82 4.10
CA HIS A 153 -1.16 -5.69 4.91
C HIS A 153 -0.74 -6.11 6.31
N ALA A 154 -0.01 -5.25 7.01
CA ALA A 154 0.23 -5.44 8.43
C ALA A 154 -1.08 -5.29 9.22
N HIS A 155 -1.15 -5.94 10.37
CA HIS A 155 -2.28 -5.77 11.29
C HIS A 155 -1.86 -4.92 12.51
N GLY A 156 -1.36 -3.72 12.23
CA GLY A 156 -0.83 -2.76 13.16
C GLY A 156 -0.66 -1.36 12.56
N PRO A 157 -0.08 -0.39 13.27
CA PRO A 157 0.09 0.99 12.78
C PRO A 157 0.92 1.09 11.49
N GLU A 158 1.79 0.13 11.22
CA GLU A 158 2.64 0.09 10.03
C GLU A 158 1.85 -0.14 8.73
N GLU A 159 0.61 -0.60 8.80
CA GLU A 159 -0.31 -0.59 7.66
C GLU A 159 -0.48 0.83 7.11
N GLN A 160 -0.69 1.81 7.99
CA GLN A 160 -0.89 3.21 7.61
C GLN A 160 0.39 3.89 7.11
N THR A 161 1.55 3.31 7.39
CA THR A 161 2.86 3.87 7.02
C THR A 161 3.53 3.16 5.86
N GLY A 162 2.92 2.09 5.30
CA GLY A 162 3.38 1.51 4.04
C GLY A 162 3.47 -0.01 3.95
N VAL A 163 3.15 -0.77 5.00
CA VAL A 163 3.16 -2.24 4.94
C VAL A 163 1.83 -2.74 4.38
N TYR A 164 1.67 -2.62 3.07
CA TYR A 164 0.53 -3.16 2.32
C TYR A 164 0.88 -3.38 0.85
N GLY A 165 0.15 -4.27 0.17
CA GLY A 165 0.31 -4.53 -1.25
C GLY A 165 -0.86 -5.29 -1.84
N SER A 166 -0.90 -5.41 -3.16
CA SER A 166 -1.96 -6.08 -3.91
C SER A 166 -1.69 -7.57 -4.04
N LEU A 167 -2.75 -8.38 -4.12
CA LEU A 167 -2.70 -9.81 -4.32
C LEU A 167 -3.72 -10.20 -5.40
N VAL A 168 -3.28 -10.95 -6.41
CA VAL A 168 -4.10 -11.43 -7.53
C VAL A 168 -3.96 -12.94 -7.65
N ILE A 169 -5.08 -13.63 -7.63
CA ILE A 169 -5.18 -15.08 -7.76
C ILE A 169 -5.99 -15.43 -8.99
#